data_e9e1cdb9ed33739aefebf100c347ec4a
#
_entry.id   e9e1cdb9ed33739aefebf100c347ec4a
#
_cell.length_a   1.000
_cell.length_b   1.000
_cell.length_c   1.000
_cell.angle_alpha   90.00
_cell.angle_beta   90.00
_cell.angle_gamma   90.00
#
_symmetry.space_group_name_H-M   'P 1'
#
loop_
_entity.id
_entity.type
_entity.pdbx_description
1 polymer ?
#
loop_
_entity_poly.entity_id
_entity_poly.type
_entity_poly.pdbx_seq_one_letter_code
_entity_poly.pdbx_strand_id
1 'polypeptide(L)'
;MTILLVRHGETDGNAARILQRADVPLNERGMRQAERLAQRLSAHGFVRIVCSDLLRARMTAAPLAARSGVAIEESPLLQERNFGDLRGLPYAELAENPFAPDFVPPNGEDWPTFHARVADAFAFIVDRRRSTNATLVVVTHGLVCRALVERHALVPEGVVVPERFDNTSITVLHEDAPHGASLINCTRHLEALDMDRKAGPA
;
A
#
# COMPACT_ATOMS: atom_id res chain seq x y z
N MET A 1 -14.87 2.90 14.01
CA MET A 1 -14.49 3.63 12.79
C MET A 1 -13.11 3.20 12.37
N THR A 2 -12.78 3.18 11.05
CA THR A 2 -11.64 2.40 10.56
C THR A 2 -10.77 3.17 9.56
N ILE A 3 -9.50 2.79 9.51
CA ILE A 3 -8.55 3.12 8.44
C ILE A 3 -8.41 1.86 7.59
N LEU A 4 -8.69 1.96 6.30
CA LEU A 4 -8.46 0.90 5.33
C LEU A 4 -7.13 1.18 4.63
N LEU A 5 -6.08 0.49 5.07
CA LEU A 5 -4.76 0.59 4.48
C LEU A 5 -4.67 -0.36 3.28
N VAL A 6 -4.26 0.17 2.13
CA VAL A 6 -4.24 -0.53 0.85
C VAL A 6 -2.88 -0.38 0.19
N ARG A 7 -2.28 -1.48 -0.27
CA ARG A 7 -1.13 -1.44 -1.17
C ARG A 7 -1.60 -1.19 -2.61
N HIS A 8 -0.86 -0.41 -3.39
CA HIS A 8 -1.13 -0.18 -4.82
C HIS A 8 -1.26 -1.49 -5.62
N GLY A 9 -1.94 -1.44 -6.77
CA GLY A 9 -2.09 -2.56 -7.71
C GLY A 9 -0.77 -2.99 -8.37
N GLU A 10 -0.79 -4.12 -9.07
CA GLU A 10 0.40 -4.68 -9.71
C GLU A 10 0.95 -3.77 -10.80
N THR A 11 2.28 -3.75 -10.91
CA THR A 11 3.05 -3.11 -11.97
C THR A 11 3.96 -4.13 -12.64
N ASP A 12 4.48 -3.86 -13.82
CA ASP A 12 5.49 -4.72 -14.44
C ASP A 12 6.74 -4.84 -13.57
N GLY A 13 7.10 -3.76 -12.84
CA GLY A 13 8.20 -3.80 -11.89
C GLY A 13 7.96 -4.73 -10.69
N ASN A 14 6.69 -4.93 -10.26
CA ASN A 14 6.39 -5.95 -9.24
C ASN A 14 6.58 -7.37 -9.80
N ALA A 15 6.07 -7.63 -11.00
CA ALA A 15 6.18 -8.93 -11.66
C ALA A 15 7.64 -9.29 -11.96
N ALA A 16 8.43 -8.33 -12.43
CA ALA A 16 9.85 -8.49 -12.77
C ALA A 16 10.80 -8.32 -11.56
N ARG A 17 10.31 -8.04 -10.35
CA ARG A 17 11.11 -7.79 -9.13
C ARG A 17 12.15 -6.67 -9.32
N ILE A 18 11.69 -5.51 -9.77
CA ILE A 18 12.49 -4.31 -10.02
C ILE A 18 12.21 -3.29 -8.91
N LEU A 19 13.26 -2.59 -8.43
CA LEU A 19 13.11 -1.40 -7.59
C LEU A 19 12.52 -0.26 -8.40
N GLN A 20 11.28 0.13 -8.12
CA GLN A 20 10.50 0.95 -9.04
C GLN A 20 10.79 2.45 -8.93
N ARG A 21 10.81 3.12 -10.06
CA ARG A 21 10.78 4.58 -10.16
C ARG A 21 9.40 5.14 -9.79
N ALA A 22 9.32 6.46 -9.65
CA ALA A 22 8.11 7.15 -9.23
C ALA A 22 6.98 7.05 -10.28
N ASP A 23 7.32 7.11 -11.55
CA ASP A 23 6.49 7.20 -12.72
C ASP A 23 6.00 5.85 -13.29
N VAL A 24 6.32 4.73 -12.62
CA VAL A 24 5.90 3.39 -13.06
C VAL A 24 4.37 3.23 -12.89
N PRO A 25 3.61 2.97 -13.98
CA PRO A 25 2.17 2.81 -13.94
C PRO A 25 1.76 1.40 -13.45
N LEU A 26 0.48 1.20 -13.19
CA LEU A 26 -0.11 -0.12 -13.09
C LEU A 26 -0.03 -0.84 -14.43
N ASN A 27 0.19 -2.16 -14.40
CA ASN A 27 -0.02 -3.00 -15.58
C ASN A 27 -1.52 -3.37 -15.73
N GLU A 28 -1.88 -4.10 -16.78
CA GLU A 28 -3.27 -4.50 -17.01
C GLU A 28 -3.90 -5.25 -15.83
N ARG A 29 -3.13 -6.13 -15.19
CA ARG A 29 -3.59 -6.85 -14.01
C ARG A 29 -3.82 -5.90 -12.84
N GLY A 30 -2.89 -4.97 -12.60
CA GLY A 30 -3.02 -3.94 -11.57
C GLY A 30 -4.24 -3.05 -11.76
N MET A 31 -4.58 -2.70 -12.99
CA MET A 31 -5.81 -1.96 -13.31
C MET A 31 -7.06 -2.77 -12.95
N ARG A 32 -7.11 -4.07 -13.32
CA ARG A 32 -8.21 -4.96 -12.91
C ARG A 32 -8.30 -5.14 -11.40
N GLN A 33 -7.16 -5.25 -10.71
CA GLN A 33 -7.10 -5.30 -9.24
C GLN A 33 -7.69 -4.03 -8.62
N ALA A 34 -7.35 -2.85 -9.13
CA ALA A 34 -7.87 -1.57 -8.64
C ALA A 34 -9.39 -1.46 -8.82
N GLU A 35 -9.94 -1.95 -9.93
CA GLU A 35 -11.40 -2.01 -10.15
C GLU A 35 -12.09 -2.97 -9.16
N ARG A 36 -11.53 -4.15 -8.90
CA ARG A 36 -12.07 -5.11 -7.92
C ARG A 36 -12.01 -4.57 -6.50
N LEU A 37 -10.92 -3.86 -6.17
CA LEU A 37 -10.81 -3.14 -4.91
C LEU A 37 -11.91 -2.09 -4.76
N ALA A 38 -12.14 -1.27 -5.79
CA ALA A 38 -13.16 -0.24 -5.78
C ALA A 38 -14.58 -0.82 -5.64
N GLN A 39 -14.87 -1.95 -6.30
CA GLN A 39 -16.11 -2.70 -6.11
C GLN A 39 -16.29 -3.18 -4.67
N ARG A 40 -15.25 -3.78 -4.09
CA ARG A 40 -15.29 -4.28 -2.71
C ARG A 40 -15.52 -3.16 -1.71
N LEU A 41 -14.86 -2.02 -1.88
CA LEU A 41 -14.93 -0.92 -0.93
C LEU A 41 -16.16 -0.02 -1.13
N SER A 42 -16.87 -0.10 -2.24
CA SER A 42 -18.07 0.71 -2.50
C SER A 42 -19.17 0.54 -1.43
N ALA A 43 -19.22 -0.62 -0.76
CA ALA A 43 -20.17 -0.90 0.32
C ALA A 43 -19.73 -0.38 1.70
N HIS A 44 -18.50 0.16 1.85
CA HIS A 44 -17.92 0.51 3.15
C HIS A 44 -18.12 1.97 3.58
N GLY A 45 -18.79 2.79 2.77
CA GLY A 45 -19.17 4.14 3.14
C GLY A 45 -18.02 5.06 3.57
N PHE A 46 -16.86 4.98 2.89
CA PHE A 46 -15.74 5.87 3.17
C PHE A 46 -16.00 7.29 2.62
N VAL A 47 -15.45 8.29 3.29
CA VAL A 47 -15.65 9.72 2.95
C VAL A 47 -14.35 10.45 2.60
N ARG A 48 -13.22 9.78 2.71
CA ARG A 48 -11.92 10.34 2.38
C ARG A 48 -11.00 9.28 1.79
N ILE A 49 -10.24 9.69 0.77
CA ILE A 49 -9.18 8.90 0.17
C ILE A 49 -7.90 9.71 0.29
N VAL A 50 -6.88 9.14 0.94
CA VAL A 50 -5.52 9.66 0.95
C VAL A 50 -4.63 8.69 0.19
N CYS A 51 -3.77 9.16 -0.69
CA CYS A 51 -2.86 8.27 -1.39
C CYS A 51 -1.44 8.84 -1.51
N SER A 52 -0.49 7.95 -1.73
CA SER A 52 0.83 8.34 -2.21
C SER A 52 0.71 9.04 -3.57
N ASP A 53 1.53 10.07 -3.79
CA ASP A 53 1.64 10.81 -5.05
C ASP A 53 2.36 10.04 -6.17
N LEU A 54 2.87 8.82 -5.90
CA LEU A 54 3.46 7.96 -6.93
C LEU A 54 2.38 7.41 -7.87
N LEU A 55 2.67 7.40 -9.19
CA LEU A 55 1.69 7.12 -10.24
C LEU A 55 0.86 5.85 -9.99
N ARG A 56 1.48 4.73 -9.63
CA ARG A 56 0.79 3.45 -9.36
C ARG A 56 -0.20 3.52 -8.20
N ALA A 57 0.07 4.34 -7.16
CA ALA A 57 -0.86 4.54 -6.05
C ALA A 57 -2.05 5.41 -6.47
N ARG A 58 -1.79 6.48 -7.22
CA ARG A 58 -2.83 7.35 -7.82
C ARG A 58 -3.76 6.55 -8.73
N MET A 59 -3.19 5.75 -9.64
CA MET A 59 -3.97 4.87 -10.54
C MET A 59 -4.80 3.84 -9.77
N THR A 60 -4.33 3.38 -8.61
CA THR A 60 -5.10 2.47 -7.74
C THR A 60 -6.24 3.19 -7.04
N ALA A 61 -6.04 4.43 -6.62
CA ALA A 61 -7.05 5.25 -5.95
C ALA A 61 -8.13 5.78 -6.92
N ALA A 62 -7.82 5.96 -8.19
CA ALA A 62 -8.70 6.58 -9.18
C ALA A 62 -10.06 5.87 -9.32
N PRO A 63 -10.17 4.53 -9.44
CA PRO A 63 -11.47 3.84 -9.49
C PRO A 63 -12.29 3.99 -8.21
N LEU A 64 -11.64 4.10 -7.03
CA LEU A 64 -12.30 4.38 -5.76
C LEU A 64 -12.98 5.75 -5.80
N ALA A 65 -12.23 6.78 -6.21
CA ALA A 65 -12.75 8.14 -6.35
C ALA A 65 -13.89 8.22 -7.38
N ALA A 66 -13.71 7.60 -8.54
CA ALA A 66 -14.73 7.60 -9.61
C ALA A 66 -16.05 6.97 -9.17
N ARG A 67 -16.01 5.90 -8.34
CA ARG A 67 -17.22 5.22 -7.87
C ARG A 67 -17.89 5.91 -6.69
N SER A 68 -17.12 6.57 -5.83
CA SER A 68 -17.63 7.17 -4.59
C SER A 68 -17.93 8.67 -4.71
N GLY A 69 -17.37 9.35 -5.70
CA GLY A 69 -17.38 10.82 -5.78
C GLY A 69 -16.44 11.50 -4.78
N VAL A 70 -15.64 10.73 -4.02
CA VAL A 70 -14.72 11.26 -3.00
C VAL A 70 -13.41 11.70 -3.66
N ALA A 71 -12.99 12.94 -3.39
CA ALA A 71 -11.72 13.46 -3.89
C ALA A 71 -10.51 12.72 -3.27
N ILE A 72 -9.42 12.63 -4.05
CA ILE A 72 -8.16 12.07 -3.59
C ILE A 72 -7.29 13.20 -3.02
N GLU A 73 -6.79 13.02 -1.80
CA GLU A 73 -5.74 13.83 -1.19
C GLU A 73 -4.41 13.09 -1.36
N GLU A 74 -3.45 13.72 -2.04
CA GLU A 74 -2.11 13.13 -2.26
C GLU A 74 -1.14 13.57 -1.16
N SER A 75 -0.25 12.66 -0.74
CA SER A 75 0.78 12.96 0.26
C SER A 75 2.10 12.23 -0.02
N PRO A 76 3.23 12.97 -0.11
CA PRO A 76 4.55 12.37 -0.27
C PRO A 76 5.01 11.57 0.95
N LEU A 77 4.42 11.78 2.12
CA LEU A 77 4.68 10.97 3.31
C LEU A 77 4.36 9.49 3.09
N LEU A 78 3.44 9.18 2.17
CA LEU A 78 3.01 7.83 1.83
C LEU A 78 3.82 7.16 0.73
N GLN A 79 4.90 7.79 0.20
CA GLN A 79 5.76 7.19 -0.81
C GLN A 79 6.45 5.93 -0.30
N GLU A 80 6.78 5.00 -1.22
CA GLU A 80 7.62 3.85 -0.91
C GLU A 80 9.02 4.31 -0.47
N ARG A 81 9.75 3.44 0.26
CA ARG A 81 11.14 3.72 0.63
C ARG A 81 11.92 4.18 -0.60
N ASN A 82 12.66 5.26 -0.44
CA ASN A 82 13.49 5.78 -1.50
C ASN A 82 14.76 4.94 -1.64
N PHE A 83 14.83 4.15 -2.71
CA PHE A 83 16.00 3.34 -3.03
C PHE A 83 17.06 4.10 -3.85
N GLY A 84 16.95 5.43 -3.99
CA GLY A 84 17.94 6.30 -4.62
C GLY A 84 18.31 5.84 -6.03
N ASP A 85 19.62 5.69 -6.28
CA ASP A 85 20.18 5.32 -7.57
C ASP A 85 19.90 3.86 -7.99
N LEU A 86 19.43 3.03 -7.06
CA LEU A 86 19.07 1.64 -7.37
C LEU A 86 17.69 1.51 -8.04
N ARG A 87 16.92 2.61 -8.13
CA ARG A 87 15.62 2.58 -8.80
C ARG A 87 15.75 2.27 -10.28
N GLY A 88 15.01 1.28 -10.73
CA GLY A 88 15.03 0.76 -12.09
C GLY A 88 15.87 -0.50 -12.24
N LEU A 89 16.62 -0.91 -11.21
CA LEU A 89 17.42 -2.13 -11.23
C LEU A 89 16.62 -3.35 -10.75
N PRO A 90 16.74 -4.50 -11.43
CA PRO A 90 16.24 -5.78 -10.93
C PRO A 90 16.93 -6.19 -9.62
N TYR A 91 16.17 -6.80 -8.71
CA TYR A 91 16.75 -7.30 -7.44
C TYR A 91 17.93 -8.26 -7.65
N ALA A 92 17.88 -9.06 -8.72
CA ALA A 92 18.91 -10.04 -9.06
C ALA A 92 20.24 -9.40 -9.48
N GLU A 93 20.24 -8.13 -9.88
CA GLU A 93 21.43 -7.38 -10.31
C GLU A 93 22.06 -6.58 -9.17
N LEU A 94 21.45 -6.57 -7.99
CA LEU A 94 21.95 -5.85 -6.84
C LEU A 94 23.06 -6.65 -6.16
N ALA A 95 24.16 -6.00 -5.84
CA ALA A 95 25.30 -6.63 -5.14
C ALA A 95 24.95 -7.05 -3.71
N GLU A 96 24.02 -6.33 -3.08
CA GLU A 96 23.57 -6.55 -1.71
C GLU A 96 22.06 -6.61 -1.63
N ASN A 97 21.55 -7.23 -0.56
CA ASN A 97 20.11 -7.25 -0.30
C ASN A 97 19.61 -5.85 0.07
N PRO A 98 18.78 -5.18 -0.76
CA PRO A 98 18.30 -3.82 -0.50
C PRO A 98 17.34 -3.73 0.71
N PHE A 99 16.94 -4.87 1.26
CA PHE A 99 16.05 -4.99 2.41
C PHE A 99 16.79 -5.38 3.70
N ALA A 100 18.13 -5.53 3.65
CA ALA A 100 18.90 -5.80 4.85
C ALA A 100 18.77 -4.66 5.88
N PRO A 101 18.82 -4.95 7.19
CA PRO A 101 18.55 -3.97 8.25
C PRO A 101 19.51 -2.77 8.27
N ASP A 102 20.74 -2.97 7.82
CA ASP A 102 21.83 -1.99 7.79
C ASP A 102 22.10 -1.42 6.39
N PHE A 103 21.32 -1.84 5.39
CA PHE A 103 21.50 -1.38 4.02
C PHE A 103 21.05 0.07 3.81
N VAL A 104 21.96 0.90 3.28
CA VAL A 104 21.73 2.29 2.91
C VAL A 104 21.88 2.45 1.39
N PRO A 105 20.79 2.70 0.64
CA PRO A 105 20.90 2.88 -0.80
C PRO A 105 21.57 4.21 -1.14
N PRO A 106 22.48 4.26 -2.15
CA PRO A 106 23.06 5.51 -2.61
C PRO A 106 21.99 6.53 -2.99
N ASN A 107 22.10 7.74 -2.44
CA ASN A 107 21.11 8.83 -2.63
C ASN A 107 19.66 8.46 -2.25
N GLY A 108 19.48 7.47 -1.36
CA GLY A 108 18.18 7.00 -0.90
C GLY A 108 17.98 7.15 0.61
N GLU A 109 16.91 6.54 1.12
CA GLU A 109 16.58 6.53 2.55
C GLU A 109 17.25 5.33 3.24
N ASP A 110 17.96 5.56 4.33
CA ASP A 110 18.24 4.53 5.32
C ASP A 110 16.96 4.11 6.06
N TRP A 111 17.02 3.04 6.85
CA TRP A 111 15.86 2.59 7.60
C TRP A 111 15.40 3.57 8.69
N PRO A 112 16.28 4.24 9.45
CA PRO A 112 15.86 5.26 10.41
C PRO A 112 15.08 6.41 9.77
N THR A 113 15.56 6.96 8.66
CA THR A 113 14.88 8.04 7.91
C THR A 113 13.53 7.58 7.37
N PHE A 114 13.49 6.37 6.76
CA PHE A 114 12.23 5.79 6.30
C PHE A 114 11.22 5.62 7.42
N HIS A 115 11.64 5.06 8.57
CA HIS A 115 10.74 4.85 9.69
C HIS A 115 10.27 6.15 10.34
N ALA A 116 11.10 7.18 10.40
CA ALA A 116 10.69 8.51 10.87
C ALA A 116 9.59 9.10 9.96
N ARG A 117 9.78 9.04 8.63
CA ARG A 117 8.75 9.46 7.66
C ARG A 117 7.46 8.65 7.78
N VAL A 118 7.54 7.34 8.03
CA VAL A 118 6.36 6.49 8.25
C VAL A 118 5.63 6.87 9.54
N ALA A 119 6.35 7.28 10.60
CA ALA A 119 5.73 7.80 11.82
C ALA A 119 4.96 9.10 11.56
N ASP A 120 5.54 10.02 10.78
CA ASP A 120 4.87 11.25 10.34
C ASP A 120 3.65 10.94 9.45
N ALA A 121 3.78 9.95 8.54
CA ALA A 121 2.67 9.46 7.73
C ALA A 121 1.53 8.91 8.61
N PHE A 122 1.85 8.16 9.66
CA PHE A 122 0.84 7.64 10.58
C PHE A 122 0.13 8.75 11.34
N ALA A 123 0.86 9.73 11.86
CA ALA A 123 0.28 10.90 12.53
C ALA A 123 -0.65 11.67 11.58
N PHE A 124 -0.22 11.88 10.33
CA PHE A 124 -1.04 12.49 9.27
C PHE A 124 -2.32 11.68 8.99
N ILE A 125 -2.24 10.36 8.85
CA ILE A 125 -3.40 9.48 8.63
C ILE A 125 -4.39 9.60 9.80
N VAL A 126 -3.91 9.54 11.03
CA VAL A 126 -4.73 9.64 12.24
C VAL A 126 -5.42 11.00 12.33
N ASP A 127 -4.71 12.10 12.01
CA ASP A 127 -5.29 13.44 11.96
C ASP A 127 -6.42 13.53 10.91
N ARG A 128 -6.16 13.05 9.70
CA ARG A 128 -7.17 13.02 8.63
C ARG A 128 -8.37 12.15 8.98
N ARG A 129 -8.13 11.07 9.71
CA ARG A 129 -9.20 10.19 10.19
C ARG A 129 -10.04 10.88 11.27
N ARG A 130 -9.43 11.54 12.24
CA ARG A 130 -10.12 12.25 13.34
C ARG A 130 -10.98 13.42 12.85
N SER A 131 -10.60 14.03 11.75
CA SER A 131 -11.37 15.13 11.13
C SER A 131 -12.68 14.68 10.46
N THR A 132 -12.97 13.36 10.45
CA THR A 132 -14.18 12.79 9.85
C THR A 132 -14.77 11.70 10.75
N ASN A 133 -16.11 11.58 10.81
CA ASN A 133 -16.77 10.50 11.54
C ASN A 133 -17.04 9.26 10.67
N ALA A 134 -16.14 8.92 9.74
CA ALA A 134 -16.35 7.83 8.79
C ALA A 134 -15.02 7.11 8.45
N THR A 135 -15.08 6.09 7.63
CA THR A 135 -13.92 5.33 7.18
C THR A 135 -13.01 6.16 6.28
N LEU A 136 -11.70 6.06 6.49
CA LEU A 136 -10.64 6.60 5.65
C LEU A 136 -9.99 5.48 4.84
N VAL A 137 -9.81 5.66 3.54
CA VAL A 137 -9.01 4.78 2.68
C VAL A 137 -7.63 5.41 2.47
N VAL A 138 -6.58 4.63 2.70
CA VAL A 138 -5.18 5.04 2.50
C VAL A 138 -4.53 4.11 1.46
N VAL A 139 -4.10 4.65 0.33
CA VAL A 139 -3.44 3.88 -0.73
C VAL A 139 -1.94 4.19 -0.73
N THR A 140 -1.12 3.17 -0.51
CA THR A 140 0.33 3.32 -0.35
C THR A 140 1.10 2.10 -0.91
N HIS A 141 2.24 1.73 -0.34
CA HIS A 141 3.21 0.77 -0.86
C HIS A 141 3.51 -0.35 0.14
N GLY A 142 4.23 -1.36 -0.32
CA GLY A 142 4.47 -2.58 0.45
C GLY A 142 5.21 -2.36 1.75
N LEU A 143 6.37 -1.68 1.72
CA LEU A 143 7.16 -1.43 2.94
C LEU A 143 6.46 -0.46 3.88
N VAL A 144 5.73 0.53 3.34
CA VAL A 144 4.96 1.46 4.17
C VAL A 144 3.81 0.74 4.87
N CYS A 145 3.05 -0.13 4.17
CA CYS A 145 2.01 -0.95 4.80
C CYS A 145 2.59 -1.80 5.93
N ARG A 146 3.71 -2.47 5.68
CA ARG A 146 4.40 -3.29 6.67
C ARG A 146 4.82 -2.47 7.88
N ALA A 147 5.53 -1.36 7.68
CA ALA A 147 6.02 -0.50 8.74
C ALA A 147 4.89 0.13 9.57
N LEU A 148 3.79 0.54 8.93
CA LEU A 148 2.59 1.05 9.63
C LEU A 148 1.99 -0.03 10.54
N VAL A 149 1.88 -1.27 10.08
CA VAL A 149 1.33 -2.36 10.88
C VAL A 149 2.28 -2.77 12.00
N GLU A 150 3.57 -2.99 11.71
CA GLU A 150 4.56 -3.45 12.69
C GLU A 150 4.85 -2.44 13.81
N ARG A 151 4.78 -1.13 13.50
CA ARG A 151 5.25 -0.09 14.41
C ARG A 151 4.14 0.75 15.04
N HIS A 152 2.96 0.77 14.44
CA HIS A 152 1.88 1.68 14.83
C HIS A 152 0.54 0.98 15.06
N ALA A 153 0.44 -0.33 14.82
CA ALA A 153 -0.78 -1.07 15.10
C ALA A 153 -0.57 -2.13 16.19
N LEU A 154 -1.60 -2.36 16.99
CA LEU A 154 -1.66 -3.52 17.87
C LEU A 154 -2.11 -4.74 17.04
N VAL A 155 -1.19 -5.64 16.78
CA VAL A 155 -1.46 -6.89 16.09
C VAL A 155 -1.94 -7.92 17.10
N PRO A 156 -3.08 -8.63 16.87
CA PRO A 156 -3.56 -9.65 17.79
C PRO A 156 -2.53 -10.77 18.02
N GLU A 157 -2.53 -11.34 19.21
CA GLU A 157 -1.65 -12.46 19.56
C GLU A 157 -1.84 -13.64 18.59
N GLY A 158 -0.73 -14.26 18.15
CA GLY A 158 -0.73 -15.36 17.20
C GLY A 158 -0.89 -14.94 15.72
N VAL A 159 -1.13 -13.66 15.42
CA VAL A 159 -1.15 -13.16 14.04
C VAL A 159 0.24 -12.72 13.61
N VAL A 160 0.73 -13.28 12.51
CA VAL A 160 2.02 -12.90 11.92
C VAL A 160 1.81 -11.82 10.87
N VAL A 161 2.53 -10.71 11.00
CA VAL A 161 2.57 -9.69 9.96
C VAL A 161 3.36 -10.25 8.77
N PRO A 162 2.79 -10.27 7.55
CA PRO A 162 3.48 -10.84 6.40
C PRO A 162 4.70 -9.99 6.03
N GLU A 163 5.78 -10.63 5.60
CA GLU A 163 6.96 -9.92 5.08
C GLU A 163 6.64 -9.06 3.84
N ARG A 164 5.65 -9.48 3.06
CA ARG A 164 5.18 -8.78 1.87
C ARG A 164 3.68 -8.60 1.92
N PHE A 165 3.24 -7.38 1.71
CA PHE A 165 1.83 -7.09 1.46
C PHE A 165 1.53 -7.30 -0.02
N ASP A 166 0.42 -7.96 -0.35
CA ASP A 166 0.00 -8.22 -1.73
C ASP A 166 -0.57 -6.98 -2.40
N ASN A 167 -0.51 -6.93 -3.73
CA ASN A 167 -1.09 -5.82 -4.49
C ASN A 167 -2.59 -5.72 -4.25
N THR A 168 -3.08 -4.51 -4.00
CA THR A 168 -4.44 -4.16 -3.57
C THR A 168 -4.92 -4.86 -2.31
N SER A 169 -4.04 -5.49 -1.52
CA SER A 169 -4.43 -6.03 -0.23
C SER A 169 -5.00 -4.95 0.69
N ILE A 170 -5.96 -5.34 1.51
CA ILE A 170 -6.60 -4.48 2.50
C ILE A 170 -6.17 -4.91 3.89
N THR A 171 -5.71 -3.93 4.69
CA THR A 171 -5.50 -4.06 6.12
C THR A 171 -6.42 -3.08 6.83
N VAL A 172 -7.11 -3.54 7.86
CA VAL A 172 -8.07 -2.75 8.64
C VAL A 172 -7.43 -2.38 9.97
N LEU A 173 -7.24 -1.08 10.20
CA LEU A 173 -6.80 -0.54 11.48
C LEU A 173 -7.96 0.19 12.17
N HIS A 174 -8.10 -0.04 13.47
CA HIS A 174 -9.09 0.66 14.29
C HIS A 174 -8.58 2.04 14.71
N GLU A 175 -9.51 2.98 14.82
CA GLU A 175 -9.21 4.38 15.11
C GLU A 175 -8.62 4.60 16.50
N ASP A 176 -9.21 3.92 17.50
CA ASP A 176 -8.85 4.14 18.89
C ASP A 176 -7.47 3.54 19.19
N ALA A 177 -6.63 4.32 19.88
CA ALA A 177 -5.39 3.79 20.38
C ALA A 177 -5.68 2.62 21.35
N PRO A 178 -4.96 1.52 21.22
CA PRO A 178 -3.70 1.30 20.49
C PRO A 178 -3.83 0.89 19.01
N HIS A 179 -4.83 1.34 18.26
CA HIS A 179 -5.00 1.11 16.81
C HIS A 179 -4.93 -0.37 16.40
N GLY A 180 -5.82 -1.20 16.95
CA GLY A 180 -5.82 -2.63 16.69
C GLY A 180 -5.98 -2.97 15.20
N ALA A 181 -5.22 -3.95 14.70
CA ALA A 181 -5.40 -4.51 13.36
C ALA A 181 -6.37 -5.70 13.43
N SER A 182 -7.50 -5.65 12.71
CA SER A 182 -8.49 -6.76 12.70
C SER A 182 -8.44 -7.60 11.43
N LEU A 183 -7.85 -7.11 10.36
CA LEU A 183 -7.65 -7.79 9.09
C LEU A 183 -6.29 -7.34 8.54
N ILE A 184 -5.42 -8.27 8.17
CA ILE A 184 -4.10 -7.95 7.64
C ILE A 184 -3.93 -8.63 6.27
N ASN A 185 -3.50 -7.85 5.27
CA ASN A 185 -3.13 -8.31 3.94
C ASN A 185 -4.22 -9.12 3.20
N CYS A 186 -5.49 -8.74 3.30
CA CYS A 186 -6.61 -9.49 2.71
C CYS A 186 -6.81 -9.17 1.22
N THR A 187 -6.81 -10.21 0.39
CA THR A 187 -6.97 -10.14 -1.08
C THR A 187 -8.23 -10.84 -1.60
N ARG A 188 -9.23 -11.14 -0.75
CA ARG A 188 -10.44 -11.89 -1.13
C ARG A 188 -11.17 -11.35 -2.37
N HIS A 189 -11.08 -10.04 -2.65
CA HIS A 189 -11.67 -9.43 -3.83
C HIS A 189 -10.96 -9.82 -5.14
N LEU A 190 -9.80 -10.48 -5.07
CA LEU A 190 -9.04 -10.94 -6.23
C LEU A 190 -9.26 -12.41 -6.58
N GLU A 191 -10.01 -13.17 -5.76
CA GLU A 191 -10.19 -14.62 -5.95
C GLU A 191 -10.66 -14.98 -7.37
N ALA A 192 -11.61 -14.21 -7.92
CA ALA A 192 -12.08 -14.41 -9.30
C ALA A 192 -10.99 -14.16 -10.36
N LEU A 193 -10.14 -13.12 -10.17
CA LEU A 193 -9.03 -12.83 -11.08
C LEU A 193 -7.94 -13.89 -11.03
N ASP A 194 -7.75 -14.53 -9.88
CA ASP A 194 -6.74 -15.58 -9.71
C ASP A 194 -7.22 -16.93 -10.25
N MET A 195 -8.55 -17.17 -10.27
CA MET A 195 -9.15 -18.34 -10.94
C MET A 195 -9.00 -18.26 -12.46
N ASP A 196 -9.22 -17.08 -13.06
CA ASP A 196 -9.02 -16.86 -14.49
C ASP A 196 -7.57 -17.13 -14.93
N ARG A 197 -6.59 -16.84 -14.08
CA ARG A 197 -5.17 -17.15 -14.34
C ARG A 197 -4.86 -18.63 -14.31
N LYS A 198 -5.56 -19.42 -13.47
CA LYS A 198 -5.39 -20.88 -13.41
C LYS A 198 -6.12 -21.60 -14.55
N ALA A 199 -7.13 -20.94 -15.15
CA ALA A 199 -7.93 -21.43 -16.28
C ALA A 199 -7.42 -20.94 -17.64
N GLY A 200 -6.26 -20.28 -17.72
CA GLY A 200 -5.65 -19.79 -18.95
C GLY A 200 -5.39 -20.91 -19.97
N PRO A 201 -5.30 -20.58 -21.27
CA PRO A 201 -5.42 -21.55 -22.35
C PRO A 201 -4.39 -22.67 -22.23
N ALA A 202 -4.90 -23.90 -22.41
CA ALA A 202 -4.12 -25.13 -22.54
C ALA A 202 -3.26 -25.09 -23.82
#